data_e651332e76abf22f66c6461d88cc7855
#
_entry.id   e651332e76abf22f66c6461d88cc7855
#
_cell.length_a   1.000
_cell.length_b   1.000
_cell.length_c   1.000
_cell.angle_alpha   90.00
_cell.angle_beta   90.00
_cell.angle_gamma   90.00
#
_symmetry.space_group_name_H-M   'P 1'
#
loop_
_entity.id
_entity.type
_entity.pdbx_description
1 polymer ?
#
loop_
_entity_poly.entity_id
_entity_poly.type
_entity_poly.pdbx_seq_one_letter_code
_entity_poly.pdbx_strand_id
1 'polypeptide(L)'
;MEEFAPLDVELVESRQQRQLFQKLLSRYHYLGYAMPYGARLQYLVYVRRPRREVVGCVQFSSPAWRMKVRDQWIGWDDATRKLRLQHIVNNSRLLVVARIRNLASMALSGALKRLRADWQQQYGMAPWLVETLVDRQRFYGGCYRAANWRLLGETSGRGRMDRTHQRHGAQVKTVLVYPLVKNARRRLTGGE
;
A
#
# COMPACT_ATOMS: atom_id res chain seq x y z
N MET A 1 -21.58 -23.54 4.47
CA MET A 1 -20.53 -22.58 4.02
C MET A 1 -21.13 -21.20 4.17
N GLU A 2 -20.68 -20.43 5.15
CA GLU A 2 -21.11 -19.02 5.26
C GLU A 2 -20.56 -18.31 4.02
N GLU A 3 -21.46 -17.92 3.15
CA GLU A 3 -21.17 -17.14 1.96
C GLU A 3 -20.70 -15.76 2.43
N PHE A 4 -19.40 -15.49 2.25
CA PHE A 4 -18.81 -14.23 2.70
C PHE A 4 -19.53 -13.07 2.02
N ALA A 5 -20.19 -12.24 2.81
CA ALA A 5 -20.80 -11.01 2.35
C ALA A 5 -19.74 -10.16 1.64
N PRO A 6 -20.08 -9.50 0.53
CA PRO A 6 -19.14 -8.65 -0.18
C PRO A 6 -18.60 -7.58 0.77
N LEU A 7 -17.28 -7.36 0.72
CA LEU A 7 -16.62 -6.31 1.47
C LEU A 7 -16.95 -4.94 0.85
N ASP A 8 -17.25 -3.98 1.70
CA ASP A 8 -17.26 -2.56 1.33
C ASP A 8 -15.91 -1.94 1.66
N VAL A 9 -15.27 -1.34 0.68
CA VAL A 9 -14.05 -0.58 0.85
C VAL A 9 -14.37 0.90 0.60
N GLU A 10 -14.29 1.71 1.64
CA GLU A 10 -14.71 3.12 1.62
C GLU A 10 -13.52 4.06 1.83
N LEU A 11 -13.46 5.11 1.01
CA LEU A 11 -12.48 6.18 1.19
C LEU A 11 -12.79 6.92 2.50
N VAL A 12 -11.74 7.23 3.26
CA VAL A 12 -11.85 7.99 4.51
C VAL A 12 -11.97 9.47 4.19
N GLU A 13 -13.17 10.03 4.31
CA GLU A 13 -13.48 11.42 3.99
C GLU A 13 -13.88 12.23 5.23
N SER A 14 -14.70 11.64 6.11
CA SER A 14 -15.23 12.33 7.29
C SER A 14 -14.22 12.38 8.44
N ARG A 15 -14.43 13.32 9.38
CA ARG A 15 -13.65 13.41 10.63
C ARG A 15 -13.81 12.14 11.47
N GLN A 16 -15.00 11.57 11.53
CA GLN A 16 -15.27 10.35 12.30
C GLN A 16 -14.53 9.15 11.71
N GLN A 17 -14.54 8.99 10.38
CA GLN A 17 -13.79 7.93 9.71
C GLN A 17 -12.28 8.08 9.93
N ARG A 18 -11.73 9.30 9.89
CA ARG A 18 -10.31 9.56 10.18
C ARG A 18 -9.94 9.15 11.60
N GLN A 19 -10.76 9.49 12.59
CA GLN A 19 -10.55 9.10 13.99
C GLN A 19 -10.59 7.57 14.16
N LEU A 20 -11.57 6.90 13.53
CA LEU A 20 -11.67 5.45 13.55
C LEU A 20 -10.44 4.79 12.92
N PHE A 21 -10.00 5.27 11.75
CA PHE A 21 -8.80 4.79 11.06
C PHE A 21 -7.55 4.91 11.94
N GLN A 22 -7.33 6.06 12.56
CA GLN A 22 -6.21 6.30 13.46
C GLN A 22 -6.26 5.38 14.68
N LYS A 23 -7.43 5.24 15.30
CA LYS A 23 -7.65 4.35 16.45
C LYS A 23 -7.33 2.88 16.11
N LEU A 24 -7.79 2.40 14.96
CA LEU A 24 -7.51 1.05 14.50
C LEU A 24 -6.00 0.79 14.34
N LEU A 25 -5.29 1.67 13.65
CA LEU A 25 -3.85 1.52 13.46
C LEU A 25 -3.06 1.66 14.77
N SER A 26 -3.39 2.63 15.61
CA SER A 26 -2.70 2.83 16.90
C SER A 26 -2.87 1.64 17.83
N ARG A 27 -4.04 0.98 17.79
CA ARG A 27 -4.34 -0.13 18.70
C ARG A 27 -3.86 -1.49 18.19
N TYR A 28 -3.95 -1.74 16.89
CA TYR A 28 -3.81 -3.10 16.36
C TYR A 28 -2.67 -3.27 15.36
N HIS A 29 -2.14 -2.20 14.77
CA HIS A 29 -1.05 -2.34 13.80
C HIS A 29 0.31 -2.25 14.49
N TYR A 30 1.24 -3.17 14.20
CA TYR A 30 2.56 -3.25 14.86
C TYR A 30 3.43 -1.99 14.69
N LEU A 31 3.23 -1.20 13.63
CA LEU A 31 3.88 0.11 13.43
C LEU A 31 3.08 1.28 14.00
N GLY A 32 1.89 1.01 14.55
CA GLY A 32 0.98 2.05 14.97
C GLY A 32 0.53 2.99 13.84
N TYR A 33 -0.09 4.10 14.25
CA TYR A 33 -0.43 5.19 13.35
C TYR A 33 0.70 6.21 13.30
N ALA A 34 1.17 6.52 12.11
CA ALA A 34 1.99 7.68 11.83
C ALA A 34 1.45 8.35 10.56
N MET A 35 1.35 9.68 10.58
CA MET A 35 0.93 10.41 9.39
C MET A 35 2.02 10.30 8.32
N PRO A 36 1.73 9.70 7.15
CA PRO A 36 2.72 9.63 6.10
C PRO A 36 3.02 11.02 5.54
N TYR A 37 4.25 11.22 5.14
CA TYR A 37 4.65 12.43 4.43
C TYR A 37 4.11 12.40 3.00
N GLY A 38 3.65 13.55 2.51
CA GLY A 38 3.15 13.71 1.14
C GLY A 38 1.72 13.19 0.92
N ALA A 39 1.46 12.78 -0.32
CA ALA A 39 0.14 12.31 -0.74
C ALA A 39 -0.25 10.99 -0.06
N ARG A 40 -1.51 10.82 0.29
CA ARG A 40 -2.04 9.60 0.91
C ARG A 40 -3.53 9.42 0.65
N LEU A 41 -3.95 8.16 0.56
CA LEU A 41 -5.36 7.76 0.65
C LEU A 41 -5.51 6.68 1.72
N GLN A 42 -6.62 6.73 2.43
CA GLN A 42 -6.95 5.83 3.53
C GLN A 42 -8.32 5.22 3.25
N TYR A 43 -8.44 3.92 3.46
CA TYR A 43 -9.68 3.18 3.26
C TYR A 43 -10.04 2.41 4.52
N LEU A 44 -11.33 2.42 4.88
CA LEU A 44 -11.93 1.53 5.85
C LEU A 44 -12.58 0.35 5.12
N VAL A 45 -12.45 -0.83 5.68
CA VAL A 45 -13.00 -2.08 5.13
C VAL A 45 -14.10 -2.56 6.04
N TYR A 46 -15.30 -2.77 5.49
CA TYR A 46 -16.48 -3.20 6.22
C TYR A 46 -17.01 -4.52 5.69
N VAL A 47 -17.59 -5.33 6.58
CA VAL A 47 -18.56 -6.38 6.25
C VAL A 47 -19.96 -5.83 6.39
N ARG A 48 -20.94 -6.38 5.64
CA ARG A 48 -22.35 -5.97 5.71
C ARG A 48 -23.19 -6.84 6.63
N ARG A 49 -22.83 -8.11 6.78
CA ARG A 49 -23.61 -9.12 7.53
C ARG A 49 -22.79 -9.76 8.61
N PRO A 50 -23.37 -10.14 9.74
CA PRO A 50 -24.80 -9.94 10.13
C PRO A 50 -25.17 -8.49 10.35
N ARG A 51 -24.21 -7.61 10.62
CA ARG A 51 -24.35 -6.14 10.72
C ARG A 51 -23.16 -5.46 10.05
N ARG A 52 -23.34 -4.21 9.67
CA ARG A 52 -22.23 -3.43 9.14
C ARG A 52 -21.19 -3.18 10.22
N GLU A 53 -19.98 -3.69 10.02
CA GLU A 53 -18.90 -3.62 10.99
C GLU A 53 -17.55 -3.40 10.28
N VAL A 54 -16.68 -2.57 10.87
CA VAL A 54 -15.33 -2.37 10.34
C VAL A 54 -14.46 -3.58 10.69
N VAL A 55 -13.83 -4.15 9.66
CA VAL A 55 -12.99 -5.35 9.78
C VAL A 55 -11.53 -5.13 9.38
N GLY A 56 -11.21 -3.93 8.91
CA GLY A 56 -9.84 -3.60 8.54
C GLY A 56 -9.69 -2.20 7.97
N CYS A 57 -8.46 -1.89 7.60
CA CYS A 57 -8.14 -0.65 6.89
C CYS A 57 -6.88 -0.80 6.02
N VAL A 58 -6.80 0.03 4.98
CA VAL A 58 -5.70 0.05 4.01
C VAL A 58 -5.24 1.49 3.81
N GLN A 59 -3.92 1.73 3.78
CA GLN A 59 -3.36 3.04 3.49
C GLN A 59 -2.38 2.97 2.33
N PHE A 60 -2.52 3.91 1.43
CA PHE A 60 -1.55 4.19 0.38
C PHE A 60 -0.93 5.57 0.62
N SER A 61 0.35 5.71 0.28
CA SER A 61 1.11 6.94 0.45
C SER A 61 2.12 7.12 -0.68
N SER A 62 2.80 8.27 -0.70
CA SER A 62 3.93 8.48 -1.59
C SER A 62 5.00 7.40 -1.41
N PRO A 63 5.66 6.96 -2.49
CA PRO A 63 6.71 5.94 -2.44
C PRO A 63 8.01 6.50 -1.85
N ALA A 64 8.95 5.63 -1.50
CA ALA A 64 10.31 6.04 -1.18
C ALA A 64 10.99 6.64 -2.43
N TRP A 65 11.74 7.75 -2.25
CA TRP A 65 12.46 8.40 -3.35
C TRP A 65 13.40 7.43 -4.07
N ARG A 66 14.17 6.63 -3.33
CA ARG A 66 15.04 5.58 -3.85
C ARG A 66 14.70 4.25 -3.21
N MET A 67 14.58 3.23 -4.05
CA MET A 67 14.46 1.84 -3.62
C MET A 67 15.17 0.96 -4.65
N LYS A 68 16.38 0.49 -4.31
CA LYS A 68 17.26 -0.22 -5.24
C LYS A 68 16.56 -1.34 -6.02
N VAL A 69 15.83 -2.22 -5.33
CA VAL A 69 15.16 -3.37 -5.96
C VAL A 69 14.10 -2.94 -6.98
N ARG A 70 13.26 -1.96 -6.61
CA ARG A 70 12.26 -1.39 -7.52
C ARG A 70 12.92 -0.67 -8.70
N ASP A 71 13.91 0.17 -8.42
CA ASP A 71 14.56 1.02 -9.42
C ASP A 71 15.31 0.17 -10.46
N GLN A 72 15.96 -0.90 -10.03
CA GLN A 72 16.60 -1.90 -10.91
C GLN A 72 15.55 -2.68 -11.73
N TRP A 73 14.43 -3.09 -11.11
CA TRP A 73 13.38 -3.79 -11.82
C TRP A 73 12.71 -2.91 -12.88
N ILE A 74 12.47 -1.63 -12.59
CA ILE A 74 11.95 -0.69 -13.59
C ILE A 74 12.99 -0.46 -14.68
N GLY A 75 14.25 -0.27 -14.33
CA GLY A 75 15.35 -0.02 -15.25
C GLY A 75 15.45 1.44 -15.69
N TRP A 76 15.04 2.38 -14.84
CA TRP A 76 15.11 3.81 -15.10
C TRP A 76 16.39 4.46 -14.52
N ASP A 77 16.77 5.60 -15.08
CA ASP A 77 17.78 6.47 -14.53
C ASP A 77 17.22 7.47 -13.50
N ASP A 78 18.07 8.27 -12.90
CA ASP A 78 17.70 9.26 -11.89
C ASP A 78 16.81 10.37 -12.47
N ALA A 79 17.01 10.76 -13.72
CA ALA A 79 16.22 11.80 -14.39
C ALA A 79 14.80 11.30 -14.67
N THR A 80 14.66 10.11 -15.23
CA THR A 80 13.36 9.46 -15.48
C THR A 80 12.62 9.20 -14.18
N ARG A 81 13.32 8.73 -13.13
CA ARG A 81 12.72 8.56 -11.81
C ARG A 81 12.15 9.87 -11.27
N LYS A 82 12.89 10.96 -11.33
CA LYS A 82 12.45 12.30 -10.87
C LYS A 82 11.14 12.72 -11.53
N LEU A 83 10.96 12.42 -12.80
CA LEU A 83 9.77 12.77 -13.58
C LEU A 83 8.59 11.82 -13.32
N ARG A 84 8.85 10.53 -13.04
CA ARG A 84 7.81 9.48 -13.10
C ARG A 84 7.52 8.80 -11.77
N LEU A 85 8.29 9.05 -10.72
CA LEU A 85 8.09 8.45 -9.40
C LEU A 85 6.68 8.73 -8.85
N GLN A 86 6.10 9.87 -9.19
CA GLN A 86 4.74 10.24 -8.82
C GLN A 86 3.65 9.26 -9.31
N HIS A 87 3.95 8.46 -10.34
CA HIS A 87 3.05 7.41 -10.83
C HIS A 87 3.16 6.10 -10.05
N ILE A 88 3.95 6.08 -8.98
CA ILE A 88 4.05 4.97 -8.04
C ILE A 88 3.44 5.39 -6.70
N VAL A 89 2.69 4.50 -6.09
CA VAL A 89 2.19 4.66 -4.72
C VAL A 89 2.65 3.47 -3.86
N ASN A 90 2.80 3.70 -2.58
CA ASN A 90 3.21 2.69 -1.62
C ASN A 90 2.03 2.27 -0.74
N ASN A 91 1.69 0.96 -0.71
CA ASN A 91 0.80 0.44 0.32
C ASN A 91 1.56 0.42 1.66
N SER A 92 1.37 1.44 2.45
CA SER A 92 2.13 1.69 3.67
C SER A 92 1.52 1.06 4.93
N ARG A 93 0.22 0.73 4.90
CA ARG A 93 -0.49 0.02 5.98
C ARG A 93 -1.57 -0.88 5.41
N LEU A 94 -1.61 -2.10 5.95
CA LEU A 94 -2.70 -3.05 5.79
C LEU A 94 -3.00 -3.64 7.16
N LEU A 95 -4.22 -3.51 7.62
CA LEU A 95 -4.69 -4.07 8.87
C LEU A 95 -6.00 -4.81 8.66
N VAL A 96 -6.12 -6.02 9.21
CA VAL A 96 -7.37 -6.75 9.35
C VAL A 96 -7.55 -7.12 10.82
N VAL A 97 -8.74 -6.91 11.36
CA VAL A 97 -9.07 -7.12 12.79
C VAL A 97 -10.07 -8.23 13.03
N ALA A 98 -10.63 -8.80 11.96
CA ALA A 98 -11.54 -9.94 12.03
C ALA A 98 -10.88 -11.22 11.49
N ARG A 99 -11.27 -12.37 12.07
CA ARG A 99 -10.79 -13.69 11.61
C ARG A 99 -11.68 -14.22 10.47
N ILE A 100 -11.58 -13.58 9.33
CA ILE A 100 -12.29 -13.96 8.10
C ILE A 100 -11.26 -14.49 7.10
N ARG A 101 -11.54 -15.63 6.51
CA ARG A 101 -10.65 -16.24 5.50
C ARG A 101 -10.45 -15.28 4.33
N ASN A 102 -9.20 -15.11 3.88
CA ASN A 102 -8.81 -14.26 2.75
C ASN A 102 -9.12 -12.76 2.92
N LEU A 103 -9.53 -12.31 4.12
CA LEU A 103 -9.92 -10.91 4.35
C LEU A 103 -8.86 -9.92 3.87
N ALA A 104 -7.59 -10.16 4.18
CA ALA A 104 -6.50 -9.25 3.81
C ALA A 104 -6.33 -9.11 2.29
N SER A 105 -6.36 -10.22 1.54
CA SER A 105 -6.27 -10.17 0.07
C SER A 105 -7.52 -9.58 -0.57
N MET A 106 -8.70 -9.82 0.00
CA MET A 106 -9.96 -9.21 -0.45
C MET A 106 -9.97 -7.70 -0.20
N ALA A 107 -9.52 -7.25 0.96
CA ALA A 107 -9.38 -5.83 1.30
C ALA A 107 -8.40 -5.12 0.35
N LEU A 108 -7.23 -5.72 0.09
CA LEU A 108 -6.28 -5.21 -0.89
C LEU A 108 -6.90 -5.10 -2.28
N SER A 109 -7.53 -6.16 -2.77
CA SER A 109 -8.16 -6.17 -4.09
C SER A 109 -9.27 -5.13 -4.22
N GLY A 110 -10.08 -4.96 -3.17
CA GLY A 110 -11.13 -3.93 -3.12
C GLY A 110 -10.56 -2.51 -3.17
N ALA A 111 -9.50 -2.25 -2.39
CA ALA A 111 -8.84 -0.95 -2.38
C ALA A 111 -8.14 -0.65 -3.73
N LEU A 112 -7.47 -1.64 -4.33
CA LEU A 112 -6.79 -1.48 -5.63
C LEU A 112 -7.75 -1.14 -6.78
N LYS A 113 -8.98 -1.69 -6.78
CA LYS A 113 -10.00 -1.37 -7.77
C LYS A 113 -10.38 0.11 -7.77
N ARG A 114 -10.33 0.77 -6.63
CA ARG A 114 -10.69 2.18 -6.47
C ARG A 114 -9.50 3.12 -6.57
N LEU A 115 -8.33 2.65 -6.12
CA LEU A 115 -7.14 3.46 -5.86
C LEU A 115 -6.81 4.42 -7.01
N ARG A 116 -6.85 3.95 -8.24
CA ARG A 116 -6.44 4.74 -9.39
C ARG A 116 -7.37 5.93 -9.65
N ALA A 117 -8.69 5.70 -9.55
CA ALA A 117 -9.70 6.75 -9.73
C ALA A 117 -9.69 7.74 -8.55
N ASP A 118 -9.67 7.24 -7.32
CA ASP A 118 -9.66 8.07 -6.11
C ASP A 118 -8.37 8.93 -6.03
N TRP A 119 -7.21 8.37 -6.43
CA TRP A 119 -5.95 9.11 -6.47
C TRP A 119 -5.95 10.19 -7.54
N GLN A 120 -6.49 9.89 -8.73
CA GLN A 120 -6.68 10.86 -9.81
C GLN A 120 -7.59 12.01 -9.36
N GLN A 121 -8.69 11.68 -8.71
CA GLN A 121 -9.64 12.69 -8.20
C GLN A 121 -8.99 13.60 -7.15
N GLN A 122 -8.20 13.03 -6.24
CA GLN A 122 -7.60 13.77 -5.12
C GLN A 122 -6.36 14.57 -5.52
N TYR A 123 -5.54 14.06 -6.45
CA TYR A 123 -4.21 14.60 -6.76
C TYR A 123 -4.00 14.96 -8.24
N GLY A 124 -5.02 14.82 -9.08
CA GLY A 124 -4.96 15.17 -10.50
C GLY A 124 -4.15 14.21 -11.38
N MET A 125 -3.69 13.07 -10.82
CA MET A 125 -2.82 12.13 -11.53
C MET A 125 -3.12 10.69 -11.13
N ALA A 126 -3.23 9.80 -12.11
CA ALA A 126 -3.49 8.39 -11.87
C ALA A 126 -2.19 7.59 -11.73
N PRO A 127 -2.01 6.81 -10.66
CA PRO A 127 -0.84 5.95 -10.49
C PRO A 127 -0.87 4.77 -11.48
N TRP A 128 0.33 4.27 -11.82
CA TRP A 128 0.51 3.12 -12.71
C TRP A 128 0.97 1.87 -11.98
N LEU A 129 1.63 2.05 -10.84
CA LEU A 129 2.21 0.96 -10.05
C LEU A 129 1.96 1.20 -8.56
N VAL A 130 1.69 0.12 -7.84
CA VAL A 130 1.72 0.10 -6.37
C VAL A 130 2.92 -0.73 -5.91
N GLU A 131 3.63 -0.25 -4.91
CA GLU A 131 4.65 -1.01 -4.20
C GLU A 131 4.25 -1.27 -2.75
N THR A 132 4.84 -2.27 -2.13
CA THR A 132 4.77 -2.49 -0.67
C THR A 132 6.06 -3.08 -0.15
N LEU A 133 6.34 -2.81 1.11
CA LEU A 133 7.48 -3.34 1.85
C LEU A 133 6.97 -4.16 3.03
N VAL A 134 7.14 -5.48 2.97
CA VAL A 134 6.68 -6.40 4.01
C VAL A 134 7.84 -6.74 4.93
N ASP A 135 7.66 -6.53 6.23
CA ASP A 135 8.62 -6.93 7.26
C ASP A 135 8.69 -8.46 7.31
N ARG A 136 9.83 -9.00 6.84
CA ARG A 136 10.04 -10.44 6.72
C ARG A 136 10.09 -11.16 8.07
N GLN A 137 10.47 -10.49 9.14
CA GLN A 137 10.51 -11.08 10.48
C GLN A 137 9.11 -11.35 11.03
N ARG A 138 8.09 -10.64 10.53
CA ARG A 138 6.72 -10.70 11.01
C ARG A 138 5.74 -11.34 10.04
N PHE A 139 5.97 -11.17 8.73
CA PHE A 139 4.99 -11.54 7.71
C PHE A 139 5.65 -12.15 6.47
N TYR A 140 5.01 -13.15 5.90
CA TYR A 140 5.46 -13.81 4.67
C TYR A 140 4.89 -13.20 3.38
N GLY A 141 4.02 -12.18 3.48
CA GLY A 141 3.42 -11.52 2.34
C GLY A 141 2.39 -12.37 1.57
N GLY A 142 1.82 -13.40 2.21
CA GLY A 142 0.88 -14.33 1.56
C GLY A 142 -0.37 -13.65 1.00
N CYS A 143 -0.93 -12.67 1.70
CA CYS A 143 -2.10 -11.92 1.24
C CYS A 143 -1.81 -11.10 -0.03
N TYR A 144 -0.60 -10.56 -0.19
CA TYR A 144 -0.18 -9.86 -1.40
C TYR A 144 -0.06 -10.82 -2.58
N ARG A 145 0.57 -11.99 -2.39
CA ARG A 145 0.67 -13.02 -3.42
C ARG A 145 -0.72 -13.53 -3.84
N ALA A 146 -1.62 -13.77 -2.87
CA ALA A 146 -3.01 -14.13 -3.13
C ALA A 146 -3.80 -13.05 -3.87
N ALA A 147 -3.39 -11.77 -3.76
CA ALA A 147 -3.93 -10.64 -4.50
C ALA A 147 -3.14 -10.32 -5.79
N ASN A 148 -2.36 -11.28 -6.31
CA ASN A 148 -1.60 -11.20 -7.57
C ASN A 148 -0.49 -10.14 -7.60
N TRP A 149 0.09 -9.82 -6.45
CA TRP A 149 1.27 -8.97 -6.39
C TRP A 149 2.52 -9.74 -6.79
N ARG A 150 3.41 -9.06 -7.49
CA ARG A 150 4.67 -9.61 -7.96
C ARG A 150 5.80 -9.36 -6.96
N LEU A 151 6.50 -10.42 -6.57
CA LEU A 151 7.72 -10.33 -5.77
C LEU A 151 8.86 -9.79 -6.63
N LEU A 152 9.56 -8.76 -6.14
CA LEU A 152 10.76 -8.22 -6.79
C LEU A 152 12.06 -8.66 -6.12
N GLY A 153 12.06 -8.81 -4.80
CA GLY A 153 13.25 -9.12 -4.01
C GLY A 153 13.19 -8.52 -2.62
N GLU A 154 14.35 -8.20 -2.05
CA GLU A 154 14.48 -7.72 -0.68
C GLU A 154 15.27 -6.42 -0.61
N THR A 155 14.94 -5.58 0.38
CA THR A 155 15.73 -4.38 0.69
C THR A 155 17.06 -4.78 1.32
N SER A 156 18.04 -3.89 1.25
CA SER A 156 19.38 -4.13 1.84
C SER A 156 19.39 -4.08 3.39
N GLY A 157 18.27 -3.79 4.04
CA GLY A 157 18.21 -3.64 5.49
C GLY A 157 18.97 -2.42 6.04
N ARG A 158 19.48 -1.53 5.20
CA ARG A 158 20.25 -0.34 5.65
C ARG A 158 19.42 0.70 6.37
N GLY A 159 18.08 0.58 6.33
CA GLY A 159 17.16 1.56 6.87
C GLY A 159 17.13 2.86 6.07
N ARG A 160 16.21 3.75 6.48
CA ARG A 160 16.09 5.10 5.93
C ARG A 160 16.94 6.04 6.78
N MET A 161 17.85 6.80 6.16
CA MET A 161 18.61 7.85 6.83
C MET A 161 17.72 9.08 6.99
N ASP A 162 17.65 9.62 8.19
CA ASP A 162 16.98 10.90 8.47
C ASP A 162 17.93 12.10 8.32
N ARG A 163 17.43 13.30 8.65
CA ARG A 163 18.24 14.52 8.61
C ARG A 163 19.37 14.58 9.64
N THR A 164 19.27 13.76 10.69
CA THR A 164 20.26 13.65 11.77
C THR A 164 21.26 12.52 11.53
N HIS A 165 21.29 11.96 10.31
CA HIS A 165 22.11 10.81 9.92
C HIS A 165 21.87 9.54 10.73
N GLN A 166 20.74 9.46 11.43
CA GLN A 166 20.31 8.25 12.11
C GLN A 166 19.50 7.35 11.15
N ARG A 167 19.76 6.06 11.22
CA ARG A 167 19.08 5.06 10.39
C ARG A 167 17.90 4.46 11.14
N HIS A 168 16.72 4.55 10.52
CA HIS A 168 15.48 3.97 11.03
C HIS A 168 15.02 2.81 10.14
N GLY A 169 14.46 1.77 10.78
CA GLY A 169 13.89 0.63 10.06
C GLY A 169 14.93 -0.22 9.30
N ALA A 170 16.06 -0.50 9.95
CA ALA A 170 17.18 -1.28 9.40
C ALA A 170 16.86 -2.77 9.13
N GLN A 171 15.61 -3.17 9.14
CA GLN A 171 15.19 -4.54 8.88
C GLN A 171 15.08 -4.82 7.38
N VAL A 172 15.47 -6.03 6.99
CA VAL A 172 15.25 -6.53 5.62
C VAL A 172 13.75 -6.68 5.38
N LYS A 173 13.27 -6.10 4.28
CA LYS A 173 11.86 -6.16 3.88
C LYS A 173 11.72 -6.75 2.50
N THR A 174 10.71 -7.58 2.33
CA THR A 174 10.31 -8.09 1.02
C THR A 174 9.59 -6.99 0.24
N VAL A 175 10.01 -6.78 -1.01
CA VAL A 175 9.44 -5.78 -1.91
C VAL A 175 8.52 -6.49 -2.90
N LEU A 176 7.25 -6.08 -2.92
CA LEU A 176 6.26 -6.55 -3.89
C LEU A 176 5.66 -5.35 -4.63
N VAL A 177 5.22 -5.60 -5.86
CA VAL A 177 4.56 -4.59 -6.69
C VAL A 177 3.28 -5.14 -7.32
N TYR A 178 2.35 -4.23 -7.61
CA TYR A 178 1.13 -4.51 -8.34
C TYR A 178 0.93 -3.48 -9.45
N PRO A 179 0.89 -3.88 -10.74
CA PRO A 179 0.63 -2.98 -11.85
C PRO A 179 -0.86 -2.60 -11.89
N LEU A 180 -1.15 -1.31 -11.87
CA LEU A 180 -2.51 -0.77 -12.00
C LEU A 180 -2.93 -0.58 -13.46
N VAL A 181 -1.97 -0.64 -14.38
CA VAL A 181 -2.18 -0.50 -15.83
C VAL A 181 -1.35 -1.55 -16.59
N LYS A 182 -1.80 -1.90 -17.77
CA LYS A 182 -0.98 -2.69 -18.69
C LYS A 182 0.33 -1.92 -18.99
N ASN A 183 1.43 -2.65 -19.10
CA ASN A 183 2.75 -2.09 -19.41
C ASN A 183 3.24 -1.01 -18.41
N ALA A 184 2.83 -1.09 -17.12
CA ALA A 184 3.24 -0.14 -16.09
C ALA A 184 4.76 0.11 -16.07
N ARG A 185 5.57 -0.96 -16.14
CA ARG A 185 7.04 -0.85 -16.21
C ARG A 185 7.52 -0.05 -17.44
N ARG A 186 6.98 -0.35 -18.64
CA ARG A 186 7.33 0.36 -19.87
C ARG A 186 6.97 1.85 -19.79
N ARG A 187 5.79 2.17 -19.25
CA ARG A 187 5.37 3.57 -19.03
C ARG A 187 6.32 4.30 -18.07
N LEU A 188 6.77 3.62 -17.02
CA LEU A 188 7.71 4.21 -16.05
C LEU A 188 9.10 4.48 -16.65
N THR A 189 9.54 3.72 -17.66
CA THR A 189 10.81 3.98 -18.38
C THR A 189 10.71 4.99 -19.51
N GLY A 190 9.52 5.52 -19.80
CA GLY A 190 9.32 6.50 -20.87
C GLY A 190 8.87 5.92 -22.21
N GLY A 191 8.64 4.61 -22.30
CA GLY A 191 8.03 3.99 -23.48
C GLY A 191 6.51 4.21 -23.49
N GLU A 192 5.95 4.53 -24.64
CA GLU A 192 4.51 4.55 -24.90
C GLU A 192 3.93 3.13 -25.00
#